data_8f990f57a4572e8161d3efc00d43d1d5
#
_entry.id   8f990f57a4572e8161d3efc00d43d1d5
#
_cell.length_a   1.000
_cell.length_b   1.000
_cell.length_c   1.000
_cell.angle_alpha   90.00
_cell.angle_beta   90.00
_cell.angle_gamma   90.00
#
_symmetry.space_group_name_H-M   'P 1'
#
loop_
_entity.id
_entity.type
_entity.pdbx_description
1 polymer ?
#
loop_
_entity_poly.entity_id
_entity_poly.type
_entity_poly.pdbx_seq_one_letter_code
_entity_poly.pdbx_strand_id
1 'polypeptide(L)'
;MVSDWPSRHWTAAHLSEVLHGKQIRFRMGMKNTDTVPQFETTCNYVEATLEEFLTWNCDQSSISGPFRDYDHSKFWAYADYKYFVNLFEDNSDVFQDVLWSDFGFPGRDGQESTLWIGSLGAHTPCHLDTYGCNLVFQVQGRKEWHLFPPEDTPFLYPTRIPYEESSVFSKTNVVNPDLKCFPRFQKARRHMVTLSPGQVLFVPRHWWHYVESIDPVTVSINSWIELEEDHLARVEEAVTRMVVCALKTSEDPHSTRAWLNPTEVEATSHEVNCRYLNGAVSAFFDHHRTPKAVEIQALKTNRENVEKKELNVSSHMEVAQTHNQDLSLAPGKQDAVSLFGPDLFPVTPGPKEEHPSERGGIFEKDGKELVDKDGEYFAKSCCARRQQMSKSENVVEQTASNSTPGLSQAFISTDDLLDCLVNPQVTRMVAQLLIQGKSL
;
A
#
# COMPACT_ATOMS: atom_id res chain seq x y z
N MET A 1 9.54 -23.10 -0.79
CA MET A 1 9.81 -22.11 0.24
C MET A 1 8.77 -22.17 1.36
N VAL A 2 7.50 -21.88 1.15
CA VAL A 2 6.49 -21.93 2.24
C VAL A 2 5.91 -23.32 2.52
N SER A 3 6.40 -24.38 1.86
CA SER A 3 5.89 -25.76 2.04
C SER A 3 6.00 -26.26 3.47
N ASP A 4 7.01 -25.80 4.19
CA ASP A 4 7.35 -26.25 5.53
C ASP A 4 6.89 -25.30 6.63
N TRP A 5 6.25 -24.20 6.26
CA TRP A 5 5.67 -23.26 7.22
C TRP A 5 4.43 -23.86 7.89
N PRO A 6 4.35 -23.95 9.21
CA PRO A 6 3.15 -24.42 9.90
C PRO A 6 1.91 -23.59 9.53
N SER A 7 2.06 -22.27 9.35
CA SER A 7 0.98 -21.36 8.93
C SER A 7 0.35 -21.70 7.58
N ARG A 8 1.01 -22.49 6.72
CA ARG A 8 0.44 -23.00 5.47
C ARG A 8 -0.84 -23.82 5.67
N HIS A 9 -0.94 -24.46 6.84
CA HIS A 9 -2.07 -25.31 7.19
C HIS A 9 -3.13 -24.61 8.02
N TRP A 10 -2.95 -23.31 8.28
CA TRP A 10 -3.93 -22.55 9.00
C TRP A 10 -5.20 -22.38 8.17
N THR A 11 -6.31 -22.42 8.90
CA THR A 11 -7.63 -22.07 8.39
C THR A 11 -8.25 -21.04 9.32
N ALA A 12 -9.28 -20.32 8.86
CA ALA A 12 -10.01 -19.41 9.72
C ALA A 12 -10.68 -20.15 10.89
N ALA A 13 -11.08 -21.42 10.69
CA ALA A 13 -11.60 -22.27 11.78
C ALA A 13 -10.51 -22.58 12.82
N HIS A 14 -9.31 -22.99 12.39
CA HIS A 14 -8.19 -23.19 13.28
C HIS A 14 -7.83 -21.91 14.05
N LEU A 15 -7.73 -20.78 13.35
CA LEU A 15 -7.47 -19.50 14.00
C LEU A 15 -8.55 -19.10 14.99
N SER A 16 -9.82 -19.47 14.75
CA SER A 16 -10.93 -19.25 15.68
C SER A 16 -10.75 -20.03 16.99
N GLU A 17 -10.17 -21.24 16.90
CA GLU A 17 -9.84 -22.05 18.08
C GLU A 17 -8.64 -21.45 18.84
N VAL A 18 -7.59 -21.06 18.14
CA VAL A 18 -6.37 -20.45 18.73
C VAL A 18 -6.68 -19.10 19.39
N LEU A 19 -7.55 -18.30 18.77
CA LEU A 19 -7.94 -16.96 19.24
C LEU A 19 -9.26 -16.97 20.01
N HIS A 20 -9.64 -18.11 20.60
CA HIS A 20 -10.93 -18.30 21.27
C HIS A 20 -11.23 -17.15 22.25
N GLY A 21 -12.39 -16.51 22.07
CA GLY A 21 -12.87 -15.41 22.90
C GLY A 21 -12.17 -14.06 22.68
N LYS A 22 -11.11 -13.99 21.87
CA LYS A 22 -10.42 -12.71 21.60
C LYS A 22 -11.29 -11.83 20.70
N GLN A 23 -11.52 -10.60 21.15
CA GLN A 23 -12.26 -9.60 20.37
C GLN A 23 -11.35 -9.03 19.27
N ILE A 24 -11.86 -9.03 18.05
CA ILE A 24 -11.19 -8.55 16.85
C ILE A 24 -12.08 -7.49 16.22
N ARG A 25 -11.47 -6.37 15.84
CA ARG A 25 -12.15 -5.29 15.14
C ARG A 25 -12.24 -5.62 13.65
N PHE A 26 -13.47 -5.68 13.12
CA PHE A 26 -13.77 -5.90 11.71
C PHE A 26 -14.25 -4.61 11.06
N ARG A 27 -13.67 -4.23 9.95
CA ARG A 27 -14.15 -3.16 9.09
C ARG A 27 -15.29 -3.69 8.22
N MET A 28 -16.39 -2.94 8.16
CA MET A 28 -17.61 -3.30 7.44
C MET A 28 -17.77 -2.39 6.23
N GLY A 29 -17.80 -2.96 5.03
CA GLY A 29 -18.03 -2.21 3.81
C GLY A 29 -19.13 -2.82 2.95
N MET A 30 -19.57 -2.09 1.95
CA MET A 30 -20.64 -2.51 1.04
C MET A 30 -20.11 -3.30 -0.14
N LYS A 31 -20.85 -4.32 -0.57
CA LYS A 31 -20.53 -5.15 -1.76
C LYS A 31 -20.95 -4.51 -3.09
N ASN A 32 -21.40 -3.27 -3.08
CA ASN A 32 -21.76 -2.58 -4.32
C ASN A 32 -20.52 -1.98 -5.00
N THR A 33 -20.55 -1.97 -6.31
CA THR A 33 -19.51 -1.38 -7.16
C THR A 33 -19.83 0.08 -7.49
N ASP A 34 -19.58 0.98 -6.54
CA ASP A 34 -19.60 2.42 -6.83
C ASP A 34 -18.35 2.81 -7.66
N THR A 35 -18.40 3.92 -8.38
CA THR A 35 -17.25 4.49 -9.08
C THR A 35 -16.28 5.22 -8.15
N VAL A 36 -16.68 5.48 -6.91
CA VAL A 36 -15.85 6.08 -5.86
C VAL A 36 -15.15 4.97 -5.06
N PRO A 37 -13.85 5.10 -4.76
CA PRO A 37 -13.18 4.18 -3.86
C PRO A 37 -13.86 4.15 -2.48
N GLN A 38 -14.02 2.96 -1.91
CA GLN A 38 -14.57 2.80 -0.57
C GLN A 38 -13.44 2.93 0.46
N PHE A 39 -13.12 4.17 0.84
CA PHE A 39 -12.12 4.45 1.87
C PHE A 39 -12.60 4.02 3.25
N GLU A 40 -11.69 3.76 4.16
CA GLU A 40 -11.98 3.35 5.52
C GLU A 40 -12.82 4.37 6.31
N THR A 41 -12.65 5.67 5.99
CA THR A 41 -13.48 6.76 6.57
C THR A 41 -14.98 6.60 6.32
N THR A 42 -15.36 5.87 5.27
CA THR A 42 -16.76 5.60 4.91
C THR A 42 -17.28 4.27 5.44
N CYS A 43 -16.42 3.48 6.08
CA CYS A 43 -16.74 2.18 6.66
C CYS A 43 -17.15 2.32 8.14
N ASN A 44 -17.90 1.33 8.62
CA ASN A 44 -18.14 1.13 10.04
C ASN A 44 -17.26 0.00 10.56
N TYR A 45 -17.29 -0.20 11.89
CA TYR A 45 -16.49 -1.24 12.53
C TYR A 45 -17.36 -2.03 13.50
N VAL A 46 -17.08 -3.34 13.62
CA VAL A 46 -17.71 -4.28 14.55
C VAL A 46 -16.61 -4.97 15.33
N GLU A 47 -16.72 -4.96 16.65
CA GLU A 47 -15.89 -5.78 17.53
C GLU A 47 -16.57 -7.14 17.70
N ALA A 48 -15.89 -8.23 17.36
CA ALA A 48 -16.44 -9.59 17.40
C ALA A 48 -15.32 -10.62 17.55
N THR A 49 -15.66 -11.83 17.98
CA THR A 49 -14.76 -12.98 17.90
C THR A 49 -14.69 -13.50 16.46
N LEU A 50 -13.64 -14.26 16.15
CA LEU A 50 -13.51 -14.89 14.84
C LEU A 50 -14.62 -15.97 14.63
N GLU A 51 -15.08 -16.62 15.69
CA GLU A 51 -16.22 -17.55 15.66
C GLU A 51 -17.52 -16.85 15.23
N GLU A 52 -17.80 -15.67 15.82
CA GLU A 52 -18.96 -14.85 15.45
C GLU A 52 -18.90 -14.39 13.99
N PHE A 53 -17.70 -13.98 13.52
CA PHE A 53 -17.50 -13.65 12.11
C PHE A 53 -17.76 -14.83 11.18
N LEU A 54 -17.24 -16.02 11.49
CA LEU A 54 -17.45 -17.23 10.69
C LEU A 54 -18.92 -17.63 10.66
N THR A 55 -19.61 -17.54 11.80
CA THR A 55 -21.05 -17.80 11.90
C THR A 55 -21.84 -16.83 11.04
N TRP A 56 -21.58 -15.52 11.14
CA TRP A 56 -22.23 -14.48 10.33
C TRP A 56 -21.99 -14.72 8.82
N ASN A 57 -20.78 -15.12 8.44
CA ASN A 57 -20.43 -15.31 7.04
C ASN A 57 -21.02 -16.59 6.42
N CYS A 58 -21.35 -17.60 7.23
CA CYS A 58 -21.92 -18.88 6.78
C CYS A 58 -23.44 -18.95 6.88
N ASP A 59 -24.04 -18.29 7.88
CA ASP A 59 -25.47 -18.42 8.19
C ASP A 59 -26.24 -17.14 7.86
N GLN A 60 -26.99 -17.19 6.75
CA GLN A 60 -27.85 -16.10 6.29
C GLN A 60 -29.05 -15.81 7.23
N SER A 61 -29.36 -16.71 8.15
CA SER A 61 -30.50 -16.61 9.07
C SER A 61 -30.12 -16.01 10.41
N SER A 62 -28.84 -15.84 10.72
CA SER A 62 -28.37 -15.36 12.02
C SER A 62 -28.54 -13.85 12.16
N ILE A 63 -29.66 -13.42 12.72
CA ILE A 63 -29.98 -12.02 13.06
C ILE A 63 -29.47 -11.68 14.48
N SER A 64 -28.61 -12.49 15.06
CA SER A 64 -28.08 -12.33 16.41
C SER A 64 -26.56 -12.02 16.39
N GLY A 65 -26.08 -11.47 17.50
CA GLY A 65 -24.67 -11.19 17.71
C GLY A 65 -24.18 -9.81 17.19
N PRO A 66 -22.87 -9.58 17.17
CA PRO A 66 -22.30 -8.27 16.84
C PRO A 66 -22.59 -7.79 15.41
N PHE A 67 -22.74 -8.72 14.46
CA PHE A 67 -23.00 -8.42 13.04
C PHE A 67 -24.48 -8.30 12.68
N ARG A 68 -25.42 -8.30 13.65
CA ARG A 68 -26.88 -8.32 13.43
C ARG A 68 -27.41 -7.23 12.50
N ASP A 69 -26.74 -6.09 12.44
CA ASP A 69 -27.13 -4.94 11.61
C ASP A 69 -26.55 -5.01 10.19
N TYR A 70 -25.81 -6.06 9.86
CA TYR A 70 -25.10 -6.24 8.60
C TYR A 70 -25.57 -7.51 7.88
N ASP A 71 -26.36 -7.32 6.84
CA ASP A 71 -26.76 -8.40 5.92
C ASP A 71 -25.52 -8.83 5.09
N HIS A 72 -25.04 -10.06 5.33
CA HIS A 72 -23.85 -10.59 4.70
C HIS A 72 -23.94 -10.65 3.16
N SER A 73 -25.15 -10.61 2.57
CA SER A 73 -25.34 -10.53 1.11
C SER A 73 -24.99 -9.15 0.56
N LYS A 74 -25.04 -8.10 1.38
CA LYS A 74 -24.83 -6.69 1.03
C LYS A 74 -23.53 -6.12 1.57
N PHE A 75 -23.01 -6.69 2.64
CA PHE A 75 -21.82 -6.22 3.33
C PHE A 75 -20.72 -7.27 3.30
N TRP A 76 -19.49 -6.78 3.30
CA TRP A 76 -18.31 -7.57 3.59
C TRP A 76 -17.71 -7.14 4.93
N ALA A 77 -16.94 -8.03 5.55
CA ALA A 77 -16.21 -7.78 6.78
C ALA A 77 -14.73 -8.08 6.59
N TYR A 78 -13.86 -7.25 7.16
CA TYR A 78 -12.42 -7.37 7.04
C TYR A 78 -11.72 -7.10 8.37
N ALA A 79 -11.11 -8.11 8.96
CA ALA A 79 -10.13 -7.95 10.03
C ALA A 79 -8.79 -7.62 9.36
N ASP A 80 -8.55 -6.32 9.16
CA ASP A 80 -7.34 -5.76 8.58
C ASP A 80 -6.37 -5.28 9.65
N TYR A 81 -5.07 -5.21 9.33
CA TYR A 81 -4.01 -4.72 10.23
C TYR A 81 -3.95 -5.45 11.59
N LYS A 82 -4.10 -6.77 11.61
CA LYS A 82 -4.01 -7.55 12.86
C LYS A 82 -2.57 -7.99 13.09
N TYR A 83 -1.79 -7.14 13.77
CA TYR A 83 -0.40 -7.41 14.09
C TYR A 83 -0.27 -8.63 14.99
N PHE A 84 0.61 -9.57 14.62
CA PHE A 84 0.82 -10.81 15.37
C PHE A 84 1.20 -10.55 16.82
N VAL A 85 2.06 -9.58 17.07
CA VAL A 85 2.52 -9.22 18.43
C VAL A 85 1.37 -8.86 19.37
N ASN A 86 0.26 -8.31 18.83
CA ASN A 86 -0.93 -7.98 19.62
C ASN A 86 -1.94 -9.15 19.62
N LEU A 87 -2.03 -9.84 18.48
CA LEU A 87 -3.02 -10.91 18.31
C LEU A 87 -2.64 -12.16 19.09
N PHE A 88 -1.35 -12.50 19.14
CA PHE A 88 -0.78 -13.69 19.76
C PHE A 88 0.13 -13.34 20.96
N GLU A 89 -0.16 -12.28 21.71
CA GLU A 89 0.63 -11.84 22.86
C GLU A 89 0.83 -12.93 23.92
N ASP A 90 -0.18 -13.81 24.08
CA ASP A 90 -0.17 -14.94 25.01
C ASP A 90 0.43 -16.23 24.42
N ASN A 91 0.81 -16.24 23.14
CA ASN A 91 1.30 -17.43 22.43
C ASN A 91 2.38 -17.07 21.40
N SER A 92 3.55 -16.70 21.87
CA SER A 92 4.68 -16.28 21.02
C SER A 92 5.27 -17.40 20.16
N ASP A 93 4.98 -18.67 20.44
CA ASP A 93 5.46 -19.80 19.64
C ASP A 93 4.92 -19.73 18.20
N VAL A 94 3.75 -19.13 18.02
CA VAL A 94 3.11 -18.88 16.72
C VAL A 94 3.98 -18.01 15.78
N PHE A 95 4.90 -17.20 16.32
CA PHE A 95 5.78 -16.37 15.50
C PHE A 95 6.71 -17.20 14.62
N GLN A 96 7.05 -18.42 15.04
CA GLN A 96 7.87 -19.34 14.28
C GLN A 96 7.11 -20.08 13.15
N ASP A 97 5.80 -19.87 13.05
CA ASP A 97 4.98 -20.46 12.00
C ASP A 97 5.12 -19.73 10.64
N VAL A 98 5.82 -18.60 10.64
CA VAL A 98 6.11 -17.76 9.46
C VAL A 98 7.59 -17.38 9.47
N LEU A 99 8.32 -17.68 8.39
CA LEU A 99 9.77 -17.50 8.33
C LEU A 99 10.17 -16.69 7.07
N TRP A 100 10.07 -15.37 7.13
CA TRP A 100 10.46 -14.50 6.01
C TRP A 100 11.94 -14.56 5.67
N SER A 101 12.76 -15.10 6.58
CA SER A 101 14.16 -15.44 6.33
C SER A 101 14.35 -16.36 5.12
N ASP A 102 13.36 -17.20 4.79
CA ASP A 102 13.38 -18.07 3.60
C ASP A 102 13.34 -17.28 2.28
N PHE A 103 12.92 -16.02 2.35
CA PHE A 103 12.88 -15.09 1.21
C PHE A 103 14.05 -14.10 1.20
N GLY A 104 15.10 -14.33 2.00
CA GLY A 104 16.30 -13.50 2.02
C GLY A 104 16.26 -12.35 3.02
N PHE A 105 15.36 -12.39 4.02
CA PHE A 105 15.24 -11.40 5.08
C PHE A 105 15.59 -12.00 6.45
N PRO A 106 16.89 -12.19 6.77
CA PRO A 106 17.35 -12.93 7.94
C PRO A 106 16.77 -12.38 9.25
N GLY A 107 16.33 -13.29 10.12
CA GLY A 107 15.80 -12.98 11.45
C GLY A 107 14.38 -12.40 11.45
N ARG A 108 13.71 -12.35 10.31
CA ARG A 108 12.32 -11.87 10.19
C ARG A 108 11.35 -13.06 10.22
N ASP A 109 10.39 -13.00 11.13
CA ASP A 109 9.42 -14.08 11.36
C ASP A 109 8.00 -13.53 11.58
N GLY A 110 7.17 -14.23 12.33
CA GLY A 110 5.83 -13.80 12.68
C GLY A 110 5.77 -12.52 13.52
N GLN A 111 6.84 -12.19 14.23
CA GLN A 111 6.87 -10.98 15.07
C GLN A 111 6.69 -9.70 14.23
N GLU A 112 7.23 -9.67 13.01
CA GLU A 112 7.06 -8.57 12.06
C GLU A 112 5.92 -8.84 11.06
N SER A 113 4.93 -9.64 11.44
CA SER A 113 3.84 -10.06 10.55
C SER A 113 2.50 -9.48 10.96
N THR A 114 1.65 -9.34 9.94
CA THR A 114 0.28 -8.87 10.08
C THR A 114 -0.68 -9.87 9.44
N LEU A 115 -1.73 -10.23 10.17
CA LEU A 115 -2.80 -11.13 9.71
C LEU A 115 -3.96 -10.34 9.14
N TRP A 116 -4.55 -10.89 8.08
CA TRP A 116 -5.69 -10.33 7.37
C TRP A 116 -6.72 -11.42 7.15
N ILE A 117 -7.95 -11.20 7.63
CA ILE A 117 -9.07 -12.16 7.47
C ILE A 117 -10.24 -11.42 6.87
N GLY A 118 -10.70 -11.85 5.69
CA GLY A 118 -11.77 -11.18 4.96
C GLY A 118 -12.85 -12.12 4.47
N SER A 119 -14.08 -11.59 4.38
CA SER A 119 -15.18 -12.21 3.63
C SER A 119 -15.12 -11.81 2.15
N LEU A 120 -15.91 -12.46 1.30
CA LEU A 120 -16.03 -12.14 -0.12
C LEU A 120 -16.33 -10.65 -0.35
N GLY A 121 -15.52 -10.00 -1.17
CA GLY A 121 -15.59 -8.58 -1.51
C GLY A 121 -14.84 -7.66 -0.53
N ALA A 122 -14.29 -8.18 0.57
CA ALA A 122 -13.43 -7.41 1.47
C ALA A 122 -12.18 -6.94 0.73
N HIS A 123 -11.90 -5.63 0.75
CA HIS A 123 -10.82 -5.05 -0.05
C HIS A 123 -10.14 -3.87 0.62
N THR A 124 -8.93 -3.59 0.17
CA THR A 124 -8.19 -2.36 0.46
C THR A 124 -8.17 -1.49 -0.80
N PRO A 125 -8.61 -0.22 -0.75
CA PRO A 125 -8.56 0.70 -1.88
C PRO A 125 -7.15 0.82 -2.46
N CYS A 126 -7.06 1.17 -3.75
CA CYS A 126 -5.78 1.29 -4.43
C CYS A 126 -4.90 2.36 -3.79
N HIS A 127 -3.70 1.96 -3.40
CA HIS A 127 -2.70 2.79 -2.74
C HIS A 127 -1.28 2.33 -3.09
N LEU A 128 -0.29 3.14 -2.75
CA LEU A 128 1.10 2.74 -2.66
C LEU A 128 1.63 2.99 -1.26
N ASP A 129 2.60 2.18 -0.83
CA ASP A 129 3.40 2.43 0.36
C ASP A 129 4.56 3.38 0.02
N THR A 130 4.77 4.46 0.82
CA THR A 130 5.80 5.48 0.54
C THR A 130 7.20 4.97 0.82
N TYR A 131 7.35 3.91 1.60
CA TYR A 131 8.62 3.25 1.89
C TYR A 131 8.42 1.74 2.09
N GLY A 132 9.55 1.01 2.06
CA GLY A 132 9.56 -0.43 2.20
C GLY A 132 9.11 -1.20 0.97
N CYS A 133 9.12 -2.50 1.10
CA CYS A 133 8.48 -3.44 0.19
C CYS A 133 7.59 -4.38 1.00
N ASN A 134 6.73 -5.13 0.32
CA ASN A 134 5.74 -5.98 0.98
C ASN A 134 5.85 -7.42 0.48
N LEU A 135 5.97 -8.38 1.39
CA LEU A 135 5.79 -9.81 1.11
C LEU A 135 4.44 -10.25 1.65
N VAL A 136 3.64 -10.90 0.82
CA VAL A 136 2.28 -11.33 1.17
C VAL A 136 2.13 -12.82 0.90
N PHE A 137 1.85 -13.58 1.94
CA PHE A 137 1.58 -15.01 1.88
C PHE A 137 0.07 -15.27 1.94
N GLN A 138 -0.47 -15.96 0.93
CA GLN A 138 -1.87 -16.37 0.90
C GLN A 138 -2.02 -17.72 1.60
N VAL A 139 -2.77 -17.73 2.70
CA VAL A 139 -2.96 -18.91 3.57
C VAL A 139 -4.22 -19.69 3.22
N GLN A 140 -5.36 -18.99 3.16
CA GLN A 140 -6.66 -19.61 2.85
C GLN A 140 -7.46 -18.74 1.88
N GLY A 141 -8.21 -19.37 0.98
CA GLY A 141 -9.01 -18.68 -0.03
C GLY A 141 -8.12 -17.92 -1.01
N ARG A 142 -8.72 -17.22 -1.95
CA ARG A 142 -8.01 -16.47 -2.99
C ARG A 142 -8.24 -14.98 -2.86
N LYS A 143 -7.21 -14.19 -3.11
CA LYS A 143 -7.29 -12.74 -3.27
C LYS A 143 -6.84 -12.33 -4.66
N GLU A 144 -7.56 -11.39 -5.27
CA GLU A 144 -7.19 -10.77 -6.53
C GLU A 144 -6.45 -9.47 -6.26
N TRP A 145 -5.32 -9.30 -6.94
CA TRP A 145 -4.43 -8.13 -6.83
C TRP A 145 -4.37 -7.40 -8.15
N HIS A 146 -4.59 -6.09 -8.11
CA HIS A 146 -4.36 -5.19 -9.23
C HIS A 146 -3.16 -4.33 -8.89
N LEU A 147 -2.09 -4.47 -9.66
CA LEU A 147 -0.82 -3.82 -9.43
C LEU A 147 -0.53 -2.84 -10.57
N PHE A 148 0.04 -1.68 -10.23
CA PHE A 148 0.46 -0.70 -11.23
C PHE A 148 1.87 -0.22 -10.89
N PRO A 149 2.75 -0.05 -11.91
CA PRO A 149 4.11 0.37 -11.67
C PRO A 149 4.19 1.84 -11.20
N PRO A 150 5.27 2.23 -10.51
CA PRO A 150 5.45 3.60 -10.00
C PRO A 150 5.31 4.70 -11.06
N GLU A 151 5.70 4.42 -12.31
CA GLU A 151 5.63 5.37 -13.44
C GLU A 151 4.18 5.72 -13.80
N ASP A 152 3.22 4.87 -13.42
CA ASP A 152 1.80 5.10 -13.69
C ASP A 152 1.12 6.00 -12.63
N THR A 153 1.87 6.48 -11.63
CA THR A 153 1.38 7.39 -10.59
C THR A 153 0.55 8.56 -11.13
N PRO A 154 0.93 9.26 -12.24
CA PRO A 154 0.11 10.34 -12.77
C PRO A 154 -1.25 9.90 -13.32
N PHE A 155 -1.42 8.62 -13.60
CA PHE A 155 -2.67 8.04 -14.13
C PHE A 155 -3.60 7.53 -13.01
N LEU A 156 -3.08 7.39 -11.79
CA LEU A 156 -3.81 6.89 -10.63
C LEU A 156 -4.36 7.98 -9.72
N TYR A 157 -4.14 9.26 -10.08
CA TYR A 157 -4.67 10.42 -9.35
C TYR A 157 -4.41 10.34 -7.84
N PRO A 158 -3.15 10.44 -7.42
CA PRO A 158 -2.75 10.28 -6.02
C PRO A 158 -3.41 11.31 -5.12
N THR A 159 -3.71 10.90 -3.87
CA THR A 159 -4.20 11.77 -2.81
C THR A 159 -3.68 11.28 -1.46
N ARG A 160 -3.52 12.22 -0.51
CA ARG A 160 -3.21 11.91 0.87
C ARG A 160 -4.42 12.09 1.80
N ILE A 161 -5.60 12.32 1.22
CA ILE A 161 -6.86 12.40 1.97
C ILE A 161 -7.80 11.28 1.50
N PRO A 162 -8.28 10.42 2.41
CA PRO A 162 -7.98 10.39 3.86
C PRO A 162 -6.50 10.14 4.14
N TYR A 163 -5.99 10.75 5.23
CA TYR A 163 -4.59 10.58 5.61
C TYR A 163 -4.38 9.28 6.38
N GLU A 164 -3.41 8.53 5.94
CA GLU A 164 -2.80 7.40 6.63
C GLU A 164 -1.28 7.51 6.47
N GLU A 165 -0.55 7.31 7.55
CA GLU A 165 0.91 7.35 7.53
C GLU A 165 1.43 6.31 6.55
N SER A 166 2.38 6.68 5.72
CA SER A 166 2.98 5.89 4.64
C SER A 166 2.08 5.49 3.47
N SER A 167 0.79 5.83 3.45
CA SER A 167 -0.12 5.43 2.36
C SER A 167 -0.50 6.61 1.47
N VAL A 168 -0.31 6.47 0.16
CA VAL A 168 -0.84 7.38 -0.87
C VAL A 168 -1.98 6.66 -1.58
N PHE A 169 -3.20 7.18 -1.49
CA PHE A 169 -4.37 6.57 -2.11
C PHE A 169 -4.59 7.05 -3.54
N SER A 170 -5.27 6.22 -4.34
CA SER A 170 -5.82 6.62 -5.63
C SER A 170 -7.21 7.21 -5.45
N LYS A 171 -7.48 8.37 -6.09
CA LYS A 171 -8.85 8.92 -6.20
C LYS A 171 -9.74 8.07 -7.11
N THR A 172 -9.16 7.18 -7.91
CA THR A 172 -9.86 6.33 -8.87
C THR A 172 -10.20 4.98 -8.23
N ASN A 173 -11.46 4.55 -8.36
CA ASN A 173 -11.79 3.15 -8.13
C ASN A 173 -11.26 2.32 -9.31
N VAL A 174 -10.17 1.57 -9.08
CA VAL A 174 -9.45 0.88 -10.16
C VAL A 174 -10.21 -0.31 -10.74
N VAL A 175 -11.23 -0.82 -10.06
CA VAL A 175 -12.09 -1.91 -10.55
C VAL A 175 -13.35 -1.41 -11.25
N ASN A 176 -13.82 -0.19 -10.93
CA ASN A 176 -14.95 0.46 -11.58
C ASN A 176 -14.69 1.96 -11.80
N PRO A 177 -13.75 2.33 -12.71
CA PRO A 177 -13.27 3.69 -12.84
C PRO A 177 -14.29 4.62 -13.49
N ASP A 178 -14.49 5.81 -12.91
CA ASP A 178 -15.18 6.92 -13.59
C ASP A 178 -14.22 7.58 -14.57
N LEU A 179 -14.25 7.15 -15.82
CA LEU A 179 -13.36 7.67 -16.87
C LEU A 179 -13.73 9.10 -17.32
N LYS A 180 -14.90 9.63 -16.93
CA LYS A 180 -15.25 11.03 -17.18
C LYS A 180 -14.52 11.94 -16.19
N CYS A 181 -14.45 11.53 -14.92
CA CYS A 181 -13.70 12.24 -13.87
C CYS A 181 -12.19 11.97 -13.95
N PHE A 182 -11.81 10.75 -14.31
CA PHE A 182 -10.42 10.27 -14.29
C PHE A 182 -9.94 9.73 -15.66
N PRO A 183 -9.97 10.54 -16.75
CA PRO A 183 -9.71 10.05 -18.12
C PRO A 183 -8.30 9.50 -18.32
N ARG A 184 -7.30 9.98 -17.56
CA ARG A 184 -5.92 9.50 -17.66
C ARG A 184 -5.74 8.06 -17.18
N PHE A 185 -6.66 7.53 -16.35
CA PHE A 185 -6.58 6.16 -15.85
C PHE A 185 -6.55 5.11 -16.98
N GLN A 186 -7.13 5.41 -18.16
CA GLN A 186 -7.05 4.54 -19.35
C GLN A 186 -5.61 4.23 -19.79
N LYS A 187 -4.62 5.03 -19.36
CA LYS A 187 -3.21 4.84 -19.70
C LYS A 187 -2.47 3.97 -18.69
N ALA A 188 -3.08 3.70 -17.53
CA ALA A 188 -2.46 2.89 -16.48
C ALA A 188 -2.29 1.44 -16.95
N ARG A 189 -1.13 0.85 -16.65
CA ARG A 189 -0.74 -0.51 -17.05
C ARG A 189 -1.08 -1.48 -15.92
N ARG A 190 -2.28 -2.01 -15.94
CA ARG A 190 -2.74 -2.94 -14.91
C ARG A 190 -2.03 -4.30 -15.03
N HIS A 191 -1.47 -4.78 -13.93
CA HIS A 191 -0.97 -6.12 -13.75
C HIS A 191 -1.91 -6.83 -12.79
N MET A 192 -2.48 -7.96 -13.19
CA MET A 192 -3.42 -8.70 -12.36
C MET A 192 -2.84 -10.04 -11.97
N VAL A 193 -3.00 -10.41 -10.70
CA VAL A 193 -2.67 -11.74 -10.21
C VAL A 193 -3.66 -12.19 -9.16
N THR A 194 -4.13 -13.42 -9.29
CA THR A 194 -4.92 -14.10 -8.26
C THR A 194 -3.99 -14.97 -7.44
N LEU A 195 -3.83 -14.63 -6.16
CA LEU A 195 -3.08 -15.47 -5.22
C LEU A 195 -3.97 -16.58 -4.68
N SER A 196 -3.47 -17.80 -4.81
CA SER A 196 -4.05 -19.01 -4.23
C SER A 196 -3.26 -19.45 -2.98
N PRO A 197 -3.87 -20.26 -2.09
CA PRO A 197 -3.19 -20.76 -0.90
C PRO A 197 -1.82 -21.38 -1.18
N GLY A 198 -0.82 -20.99 -0.42
CA GLY A 198 0.57 -21.43 -0.58
C GLY A 198 1.42 -20.55 -1.50
N GLN A 199 0.86 -19.52 -2.10
CA GLN A 199 1.61 -18.57 -2.93
C GLN A 199 2.03 -17.34 -2.13
N VAL A 200 3.16 -16.78 -2.50
CA VAL A 200 3.70 -15.52 -1.95
C VAL A 200 3.84 -14.52 -3.07
N LEU A 201 3.35 -13.30 -2.83
CA LEU A 201 3.53 -12.15 -3.71
C LEU A 201 4.58 -11.22 -3.11
N PHE A 202 5.54 -10.81 -3.92
CA PHE A 202 6.43 -9.71 -3.63
C PHE A 202 5.90 -8.45 -4.31
N VAL A 203 5.58 -7.41 -3.51
CA VAL A 203 5.20 -6.08 -3.99
C VAL A 203 6.41 -5.16 -3.79
N PRO A 204 7.07 -4.73 -4.88
CA PRO A 204 8.21 -3.84 -4.79
C PRO A 204 7.81 -2.46 -4.25
N ARG A 205 8.80 -1.71 -3.75
CA ARG A 205 8.61 -0.34 -3.30
C ARG A 205 7.88 0.52 -4.33
N HIS A 206 6.92 1.33 -3.85
CA HIS A 206 6.12 2.29 -4.63
C HIS A 206 5.21 1.69 -5.70
N TRP A 207 5.05 0.37 -5.75
CA TRP A 207 4.03 -0.23 -6.60
C TRP A 207 2.65 0.03 -6.03
N TRP A 208 1.78 0.60 -6.87
CA TRP A 208 0.38 0.75 -6.55
C TRP A 208 -0.31 -0.61 -6.50
N HIS A 209 -1.18 -0.79 -5.52
CA HIS A 209 -1.90 -2.05 -5.38
C HIS A 209 -3.29 -1.86 -4.79
N TYR A 210 -4.21 -2.62 -5.35
CA TYR A 210 -5.55 -2.88 -4.85
C TYR A 210 -5.65 -4.37 -4.61
N VAL A 211 -6.32 -4.79 -3.54
CA VAL A 211 -6.49 -6.20 -3.22
C VAL A 211 -7.89 -6.47 -2.73
N GLU A 212 -8.50 -7.56 -3.24
CA GLU A 212 -9.86 -7.97 -2.91
C GLU A 212 -9.94 -9.48 -2.63
N SER A 213 -10.72 -9.85 -1.63
CA SER A 213 -11.07 -11.24 -1.31
C SER A 213 -12.13 -11.76 -2.27
N ILE A 214 -11.81 -12.79 -3.06
CA ILE A 214 -12.70 -13.35 -4.08
C ILE A 214 -13.32 -14.70 -3.67
N ASP A 215 -12.98 -15.22 -2.50
CA ASP A 215 -13.60 -16.41 -1.89
C ASP A 215 -14.36 -16.02 -0.61
N PRO A 216 -15.30 -16.86 -0.14
CA PRO A 216 -16.13 -16.59 1.02
C PRO A 216 -15.35 -16.25 2.29
N VAL A 217 -14.22 -16.91 2.52
CA VAL A 217 -13.26 -16.62 3.60
C VAL A 217 -11.86 -16.62 3.05
N THR A 218 -11.11 -15.56 3.33
CA THR A 218 -9.70 -15.45 2.96
C THR A 218 -8.86 -15.17 4.18
N VAL A 219 -7.68 -15.77 4.23
CA VAL A 219 -6.65 -15.53 5.23
C VAL A 219 -5.34 -15.25 4.51
N SER A 220 -4.68 -14.16 4.82
CA SER A 220 -3.33 -13.86 4.35
C SER A 220 -2.48 -13.25 5.45
N ILE A 221 -1.17 -13.38 5.30
CA ILE A 221 -0.16 -12.84 6.22
C ILE A 221 0.79 -12.00 5.39
N ASN A 222 1.18 -10.83 5.88
CA ASN A 222 2.22 -10.06 5.22
C ASN A 222 3.29 -9.58 6.20
N SER A 223 4.42 -9.17 5.64
CA SER A 223 5.44 -8.40 6.34
C SER A 223 5.87 -7.22 5.47
N TRP A 224 5.79 -6.02 6.02
CA TRP A 224 6.42 -4.83 5.43
C TRP A 224 7.88 -4.80 5.85
N ILE A 225 8.75 -4.63 4.87
CA ILE A 225 10.20 -4.76 5.03
C ILE A 225 10.84 -3.42 4.70
N GLU A 226 11.52 -2.85 5.69
CA GLU A 226 12.26 -1.61 5.53
C GLU A 226 13.44 -1.80 4.57
N LEU A 227 13.71 -0.75 3.79
CA LEU A 227 14.83 -0.68 2.87
C LEU A 227 15.81 0.42 3.32
N GLU A 228 17.07 0.27 2.95
CA GLU A 228 18.11 1.27 3.28
C GLU A 228 17.79 2.66 2.72
N GLU A 229 17.13 2.70 1.56
CA GLU A 229 16.72 3.94 0.89
C GLU A 229 15.53 4.64 1.54
N ASP A 230 14.90 4.05 2.55
CA ASP A 230 13.69 4.60 3.17
C ASP A 230 13.94 5.80 4.09
N HIS A 231 15.19 6.03 4.52
CA HIS A 231 15.49 7.12 5.45
C HIS A 231 15.03 8.49 4.96
N LEU A 232 15.25 8.80 3.67
CA LEU A 232 14.74 10.05 3.09
C LEU A 232 13.21 10.05 3.00
N ALA A 233 12.61 8.95 2.57
CA ALA A 233 11.16 8.83 2.46
C ALA A 233 10.44 9.00 3.81
N ARG A 234 11.05 8.54 4.90
CA ARG A 234 10.53 8.78 6.26
C ARG A 234 10.56 10.26 6.65
N VAL A 235 11.56 11.02 6.21
CA VAL A 235 11.58 12.48 6.41
C VAL A 235 10.49 13.15 5.57
N GLU A 236 10.33 12.75 4.31
CA GLU A 236 9.26 13.22 3.42
C GLU A 236 7.87 12.94 4.01
N GLU A 237 7.68 11.75 4.59
CA GLU A 237 6.42 11.37 5.24
C GLU A 237 6.15 12.17 6.51
N ALA A 238 7.17 12.40 7.34
CA ALA A 238 7.03 13.22 8.54
C ALA A 238 6.67 14.69 8.21
N VAL A 239 7.19 15.23 7.11
CA VAL A 239 6.80 16.55 6.57
C VAL A 239 5.33 16.51 6.12
N THR A 240 4.93 15.49 5.38
CA THR A 240 3.54 15.31 4.93
C THR A 240 2.58 15.25 6.12
N ARG A 241 2.87 14.41 7.12
CA ARG A 241 2.08 14.30 8.35
C ARG A 241 1.88 15.65 9.03
N MET A 242 2.97 16.42 9.17
CA MET A 242 2.92 17.74 9.79
C MET A 242 2.01 18.71 9.03
N VAL A 243 2.12 18.75 7.70
CA VAL A 243 1.31 19.63 6.85
C VAL A 243 -0.16 19.25 6.89
N VAL A 244 -0.48 17.95 6.71
CA VAL A 244 -1.85 17.45 6.73
C VAL A 244 -2.50 17.73 8.09
N CYS A 245 -1.87 17.33 9.19
CA CYS A 245 -2.41 17.55 10.53
C CYS A 245 -2.63 19.03 10.82
N ALA A 246 -1.69 19.90 10.46
CA ALA A 246 -1.80 21.33 10.71
C ALA A 246 -2.98 21.96 9.98
N LEU A 247 -3.14 21.67 8.68
CA LEU A 247 -4.19 22.27 7.85
C LEU A 247 -5.57 21.70 8.17
N LYS A 248 -5.70 20.37 8.24
CA LYS A 248 -7.00 19.73 8.45
C LYS A 248 -7.53 19.95 9.88
N THR A 249 -6.67 19.96 10.90
CA THR A 249 -7.09 20.31 12.27
C THR A 249 -7.52 21.77 12.37
N SER A 250 -6.91 22.68 11.58
CA SER A 250 -7.32 24.08 11.55
C SER A 250 -8.63 24.29 10.82
N GLU A 251 -8.94 23.48 9.82
CA GLU A 251 -10.20 23.55 9.06
C GLU A 251 -11.39 23.07 9.89
N ASP A 252 -11.26 21.92 10.56
CA ASP A 252 -12.27 21.36 11.46
C ASP A 252 -11.62 20.65 12.66
N PRO A 253 -11.48 21.36 13.80
CA PRO A 253 -10.86 20.79 14.99
C PRO A 253 -11.63 19.62 15.61
N HIS A 254 -12.90 19.44 15.26
CA HIS A 254 -13.78 18.46 15.90
C HIS A 254 -14.11 17.25 15.01
N SER A 255 -13.74 17.26 13.74
CA SER A 255 -14.09 16.19 12.78
C SER A 255 -12.85 15.58 12.11
N THR A 256 -12.05 14.83 12.87
CA THR A 256 -10.90 14.09 12.32
C THR A 256 -11.36 12.93 11.41
N ARG A 257 -12.55 12.37 11.67
CA ARG A 257 -13.09 11.22 10.93
C ARG A 257 -13.28 11.47 9.42
N ALA A 258 -13.41 12.72 9.02
CA ALA A 258 -13.61 13.08 7.60
C ALA A 258 -12.31 12.98 6.77
N TRP A 259 -11.15 13.10 7.39
CA TRP A 259 -9.88 13.22 6.69
C TRP A 259 -8.77 12.29 7.22
N LEU A 260 -8.91 11.75 8.43
CA LEU A 260 -7.96 10.83 9.03
C LEU A 260 -8.46 9.40 8.87
N ASN A 261 -7.60 8.52 8.35
CA ASN A 261 -7.97 7.12 8.21
C ASN A 261 -8.14 6.48 9.61
N PRO A 262 -9.17 5.64 9.83
CA PRO A 262 -9.44 5.03 11.15
C PRO A 262 -8.37 4.08 11.68
N THR A 263 -7.40 3.68 10.86
CA THR A 263 -6.18 2.98 11.29
C THR A 263 -5.26 3.89 12.11
N GLU A 264 -5.28 5.20 11.83
CA GLU A 264 -4.62 6.21 12.65
C GLU A 264 -5.48 6.47 13.89
N VAL A 265 -4.89 6.35 15.07
CA VAL A 265 -5.63 6.42 16.34
C VAL A 265 -6.21 7.81 16.56
N GLU A 266 -5.44 8.84 16.24
CA GLU A 266 -5.85 10.25 16.39
C GLU A 266 -4.94 11.22 15.61
N ALA A 267 -5.46 12.40 15.32
CA ALA A 267 -4.65 13.48 14.78
C ALA A 267 -3.60 13.92 15.81
N THR A 268 -2.33 13.90 15.40
CA THR A 268 -1.24 14.22 16.29
C THR A 268 -1.05 15.74 16.45
N SER A 269 -0.69 16.18 17.66
CA SER A 269 -0.38 17.58 17.94
C SER A 269 0.87 18.04 17.18
N HIS A 270 1.02 19.35 17.01
CA HIS A 270 2.21 19.94 16.40
C HIS A 270 3.51 19.48 17.09
N GLU A 271 3.52 19.39 18.43
CA GLU A 271 4.69 18.93 19.19
C GLU A 271 5.04 17.47 18.87
N VAL A 272 4.05 16.60 18.77
CA VAL A 272 4.24 15.19 18.41
C VAL A 272 4.77 15.08 16.98
N ASN A 273 4.21 15.84 16.03
CA ASN A 273 4.67 15.87 14.65
C ASN A 273 6.11 16.37 14.53
N CYS A 274 6.50 17.37 15.33
CA CYS A 274 7.89 17.83 15.42
C CYS A 274 8.82 16.73 15.94
N ARG A 275 8.39 15.91 16.90
CA ARG A 275 9.17 14.76 17.38
C ARG A 275 9.35 13.69 16.29
N TYR A 276 8.30 13.37 15.55
CA TYR A 276 8.40 12.47 14.40
C TYR A 276 9.40 12.97 13.36
N LEU A 277 9.29 14.23 12.97
CA LEU A 277 10.20 14.85 12.01
C LEU A 277 11.65 14.85 12.49
N ASN A 278 11.89 15.24 13.75
CA ASN A 278 13.22 15.22 14.34
C ASN A 278 13.78 13.79 14.41
N GLY A 279 12.97 12.81 14.78
CA GLY A 279 13.36 11.39 14.79
C GLY A 279 13.77 10.88 13.41
N ALA A 280 12.98 11.18 12.37
CA ALA A 280 13.27 10.81 11.00
C ALA A 280 14.57 11.47 10.48
N VAL A 281 14.76 12.76 10.74
CA VAL A 281 16.00 13.48 10.36
C VAL A 281 17.22 12.92 11.11
N SER A 282 17.10 12.62 12.41
CA SER A 282 18.19 12.02 13.18
C SER A 282 18.56 10.64 12.62
N ALA A 283 17.57 9.78 12.36
CA ALA A 283 17.79 8.44 11.79
C ALA A 283 18.48 8.54 10.41
N PHE A 284 18.10 9.53 9.58
CA PHE A 284 18.76 9.79 8.30
C PHE A 284 20.25 10.10 8.49
N PHE A 285 20.61 10.96 9.44
CA PHE A 285 22.03 11.29 9.69
C PHE A 285 22.80 10.14 10.31
N ASP A 286 22.21 9.39 11.22
CA ASP A 286 22.87 8.26 11.87
C ASP A 286 23.20 7.17 10.83
N HIS A 287 22.28 6.90 9.92
CA HIS A 287 22.52 5.97 8.81
C HIS A 287 23.68 6.43 7.92
N HIS A 288 23.77 7.72 7.57
CA HIS A 288 24.80 8.25 6.67
C HIS A 288 26.15 8.48 7.36
N ARG A 289 26.22 8.48 8.69
CA ARG A 289 27.48 8.60 9.46
C ARG A 289 28.19 7.27 9.68
N THR A 290 27.46 6.15 9.64
CA THR A 290 27.95 4.84 10.03
C THR A 290 28.86 4.10 9.01
N PRO A 291 28.90 4.34 7.68
CA PRO A 291 29.58 3.45 6.74
C PRO A 291 31.11 3.48 6.79
N LYS A 292 31.75 4.60 7.16
CA LYS A 292 33.23 4.71 7.07
C LYS A 292 33.99 4.10 8.24
N ALA A 293 33.41 4.03 9.42
CA ALA A 293 34.10 3.53 10.61
C ALA A 293 34.02 2.00 10.73
N VAL A 294 32.90 1.40 10.37
CA VAL A 294 32.68 -0.05 10.47
C VAL A 294 33.41 -0.80 9.36
N GLU A 295 33.40 -0.27 8.15
CA GLU A 295 34.09 -0.87 7.01
C GLU A 295 35.63 -0.83 7.18
N ILE A 296 36.18 0.26 7.73
CA ILE A 296 37.59 0.39 8.07
C ILE A 296 37.95 -0.57 9.22
N GLN A 297 37.05 -0.80 10.18
CA GLN A 297 37.28 -1.72 11.30
C GLN A 297 37.15 -3.18 10.86
N ALA A 298 36.20 -3.51 9.99
CA ALA A 298 36.06 -4.84 9.38
C ALA A 298 37.23 -5.18 8.46
N LEU A 299 37.72 -4.21 7.68
CA LEU A 299 38.92 -4.38 6.84
C LEU A 299 40.20 -4.52 7.66
N LYS A 300 40.33 -3.81 8.79
CA LYS A 300 41.45 -3.99 9.73
C LYS A 300 41.42 -5.35 10.41
N THR A 301 40.24 -5.80 10.88
CA THR A 301 40.09 -7.11 11.55
C THR A 301 40.33 -8.27 10.58
N ASN A 302 39.90 -8.14 9.31
CA ASN A 302 40.20 -9.13 8.29
C ASN A 302 41.69 -9.15 7.91
N ARG A 303 42.35 -8.00 7.87
CA ARG A 303 43.80 -7.92 7.59
C ARG A 303 44.64 -8.55 8.72
N GLU A 304 44.30 -8.28 9.99
CA GLU A 304 44.95 -8.90 11.14
C GLU A 304 44.70 -10.42 11.24
N ASN A 305 43.54 -10.90 10.77
CA ASN A 305 43.24 -12.33 10.71
C ASN A 305 43.91 -13.05 9.54
N VAL A 306 44.16 -12.34 8.41
CA VAL A 306 44.94 -12.87 7.29
C VAL A 306 46.41 -12.94 7.64
N GLU A 307 47.01 -11.90 8.26
CA GLU A 307 48.40 -11.90 8.71
C GLU A 307 48.67 -12.97 9.80
N LYS A 308 47.71 -13.27 10.68
CA LYS A 308 47.79 -14.38 11.64
C LYS A 308 47.65 -15.78 11.02
N LYS A 309 47.01 -15.90 9.85
CA LYS A 309 46.92 -17.18 9.12
C LYS A 309 48.14 -17.46 8.27
N GLU A 310 48.79 -16.43 7.72
CA GLU A 310 50.03 -16.63 6.93
C GLU A 310 51.24 -17.03 7.77
N LEU A 311 51.25 -16.75 9.07
CA LEU A 311 52.31 -17.19 10.00
C LEU A 311 52.21 -18.65 10.43
N ASN A 312 51.14 -19.37 10.06
CA ASN A 312 50.92 -20.76 10.50
C ASN A 312 50.80 -21.80 9.37
N VAL A 313 51.08 -21.43 8.12
CA VAL A 313 51.09 -22.37 6.99
C VAL A 313 52.40 -22.26 6.23
N SER A 314 53.43 -22.81 6.87
CA SER A 314 54.69 -23.17 6.18
C SER A 314 54.91 -24.67 6.35
N SER A 315 54.18 -25.48 5.61
CA SER A 315 54.56 -26.83 5.17
C SER A 315 53.45 -27.50 4.38
N HIS A 316 53.84 -27.89 3.21
CA HIS A 316 53.20 -28.74 2.18
C HIS A 316 52.61 -28.05 0.98
N MET A 317 53.47 -27.89 0.00
CA MET A 317 53.17 -27.72 -1.41
C MET A 317 52.88 -29.08 -2.05
N GLU A 318 51.75 -29.23 -2.71
CA GLU A 318 51.63 -30.12 -3.86
C GLU A 318 50.82 -29.44 -4.97
N VAL A 319 51.45 -29.46 -6.15
CA VAL A 319 51.04 -28.83 -7.38
C VAL A 319 50.04 -29.73 -8.10
N ALA A 320 48.87 -29.21 -8.43
CA ALA A 320 47.97 -29.82 -9.44
C ALA A 320 47.75 -28.81 -10.57
N GLN A 321 48.40 -29.04 -11.68
CA GLN A 321 48.08 -28.43 -12.97
C GLN A 321 46.79 -29.02 -13.53
N THR A 322 45.86 -28.19 -13.93
CA THR A 322 44.76 -28.60 -14.80
C THR A 322 44.68 -27.73 -16.05
N HIS A 323 44.61 -28.45 -17.15
CA HIS A 323 44.62 -27.96 -18.54
C HIS A 323 43.43 -27.04 -18.89
N ASN A 324 43.72 -25.94 -19.60
CA ASN A 324 42.78 -25.23 -20.44
C ASN A 324 42.47 -26.09 -21.68
N GLN A 325 41.20 -26.37 -21.91
CA GLN A 325 40.68 -26.78 -23.23
C GLN A 325 39.68 -25.73 -23.70
N ASP A 326 40.07 -25.05 -24.78
CA ASP A 326 39.17 -24.26 -25.61
C ASP A 326 38.11 -25.17 -26.25
N LEU A 327 36.85 -24.85 -26.01
CA LEU A 327 35.73 -25.35 -26.78
C LEU A 327 34.93 -24.20 -27.34
N SER A 328 35.18 -23.90 -28.63
CA SER A 328 34.35 -23.08 -29.48
C SER A 328 32.98 -23.76 -29.64
N LEU A 329 31.93 -23.17 -29.12
CA LEU A 329 30.55 -23.56 -29.35
C LEU A 329 29.84 -22.57 -30.27
N ALA A 330 29.22 -23.13 -31.32
CA ALA A 330 28.38 -22.46 -32.30
C ALA A 330 27.18 -21.71 -31.63
N PRO A 331 26.56 -20.69 -32.29
CA PRO A 331 25.45 -19.96 -31.69
C PRO A 331 24.18 -20.79 -31.67
N GLY A 332 23.98 -21.51 -30.56
CA GLY A 332 22.69 -22.09 -30.20
C GLY A 332 21.77 -21.01 -29.62
N LYS A 333 20.49 -21.08 -29.94
CA LYS A 333 19.42 -20.25 -29.35
C LYS A 333 19.65 -20.12 -27.86
N GLN A 334 19.93 -18.92 -27.41
CA GLN A 334 19.89 -18.58 -25.99
C GLN A 334 18.42 -18.70 -25.55
N ASP A 335 18.07 -19.81 -24.93
CA ASP A 335 16.94 -19.84 -24.02
C ASP A 335 17.22 -18.77 -22.99
N ALA A 336 16.33 -17.78 -22.91
CA ALA A 336 16.42 -16.70 -21.92
C ALA A 336 16.42 -17.37 -20.54
N VAL A 337 17.59 -17.45 -19.93
CA VAL A 337 17.71 -17.91 -18.53
C VAL A 337 16.85 -16.95 -17.75
N SER A 338 15.78 -17.46 -17.16
CA SER A 338 14.91 -16.69 -16.27
C SER A 338 15.80 -16.03 -15.23
N LEU A 339 15.79 -14.69 -15.18
CA LEU A 339 16.48 -13.91 -14.15
C LEU A 339 15.95 -14.26 -12.74
N PHE A 340 14.82 -14.96 -12.70
CA PHE A 340 14.14 -15.44 -11.52
C PHE A 340 14.40 -16.95 -11.40
N GLY A 341 14.58 -17.45 -10.19
CA GLY A 341 14.72 -18.89 -9.94
C GLY A 341 13.51 -19.69 -10.46
N PRO A 342 13.56 -21.02 -10.48
CA PRO A 342 12.52 -21.87 -11.08
C PRO A 342 11.14 -21.71 -10.45
N ASP A 343 11.05 -21.16 -9.24
CA ASP A 343 9.82 -20.96 -8.47
C ASP A 343 9.35 -19.50 -8.45
N LEU A 344 10.00 -18.59 -9.20
CA LEU A 344 9.65 -17.17 -9.28
C LEU A 344 9.04 -16.86 -10.64
N PHE A 345 7.82 -16.35 -10.62
CA PHE A 345 7.07 -15.99 -11.82
C PHE A 345 6.77 -14.49 -11.82
N PRO A 346 7.16 -13.75 -12.87
CA PRO A 346 6.80 -12.33 -12.98
C PRO A 346 5.30 -12.18 -13.20
N VAL A 347 4.69 -11.21 -12.50
CA VAL A 347 3.30 -10.79 -12.80
C VAL A 347 3.35 -9.93 -14.05
N THR A 348 2.68 -10.38 -15.11
CA THR A 348 2.65 -9.70 -16.40
C THR A 348 1.44 -8.76 -16.51
N PRO A 349 1.51 -7.70 -17.37
CA PRO A 349 0.35 -6.88 -17.67
C PRO A 349 -0.81 -7.73 -18.19
N GLY A 350 -2.01 -7.46 -17.68
CA GLY A 350 -3.24 -8.05 -18.22
C GLY A 350 -3.46 -7.65 -19.69
N PRO A 351 -4.26 -8.40 -20.47
CA PRO A 351 -4.67 -7.99 -21.79
C PRO A 351 -5.37 -6.63 -21.69
N LYS A 352 -5.04 -5.70 -22.60
CA LYS A 352 -5.77 -4.43 -22.68
C LYS A 352 -7.22 -4.74 -22.99
N GLU A 353 -8.13 -4.35 -22.11
CA GLU A 353 -9.56 -4.38 -22.41
C GLU A 353 -9.79 -3.43 -23.58
N GLU A 354 -10.03 -3.98 -24.76
CA GLU A 354 -10.53 -3.23 -25.92
C GLU A 354 -11.97 -2.82 -25.59
N HIS A 355 -12.19 -1.59 -25.17
CA HIS A 355 -13.53 -1.04 -25.11
C HIS A 355 -14.16 -1.11 -26.52
N PRO A 356 -15.38 -1.64 -26.67
CA PRO A 356 -16.05 -1.67 -27.95
C PRO A 356 -16.18 -0.23 -28.47
N SER A 357 -15.44 0.06 -29.55
CA SER A 357 -15.61 1.32 -30.27
C SER A 357 -17.04 1.39 -30.77
N GLU A 358 -17.79 2.38 -30.36
CA GLU A 358 -19.07 2.73 -30.97
C GLU A 358 -18.84 2.94 -32.48
N ARG A 359 -19.23 1.94 -33.26
CA ARG A 359 -19.39 2.11 -34.72
C ARG A 359 -20.64 2.95 -34.95
N GLY A 360 -20.45 4.11 -35.44
CA GLY A 360 -21.59 4.84 -36.00
C GLY A 360 -21.36 6.31 -36.22
N GLY A 361 -21.21 6.70 -37.50
CA GLY A 361 -21.56 8.02 -37.93
C GLY A 361 -20.42 8.91 -38.45
N ILE A 362 -20.18 8.78 -39.74
CA ILE A 362 -19.46 9.73 -40.57
C ILE A 362 -20.10 11.11 -40.45
N PHE A 363 -19.38 12.10 -39.95
CA PHE A 363 -19.51 13.50 -40.30
C PHE A 363 -18.13 14.17 -40.31
N GLU A 364 -17.66 14.39 -41.52
CA GLU A 364 -16.54 15.30 -41.78
C GLU A 364 -16.94 16.73 -41.34
N LYS A 365 -16.06 17.40 -40.58
CA LYS A 365 -15.83 18.85 -40.77
C LYS A 365 -14.48 19.26 -40.13
N ASP A 366 -13.73 19.92 -40.97
CA ASP A 366 -12.46 20.60 -40.75
C ASP A 366 -12.38 21.42 -39.44
N GLY A 367 -11.28 21.30 -38.72
CA GLY A 367 -10.97 22.19 -37.60
C GLY A 367 -9.52 21.96 -37.11
N LYS A 368 -8.67 22.89 -37.50
CA LYS A 368 -7.22 22.94 -37.27
C LYS A 368 -6.78 22.59 -35.84
N GLU A 369 -5.83 21.69 -35.75
CA GLU A 369 -5.01 21.48 -34.55
C GLU A 369 -4.21 22.74 -34.20
N LEU A 370 -4.41 23.25 -33.00
CA LEU A 370 -3.45 24.12 -32.32
C LEU A 370 -2.73 23.24 -31.27
N VAL A 371 -1.50 22.92 -31.58
CA VAL A 371 -0.58 22.28 -30.64
C VAL A 371 -0.10 23.34 -29.66
N ASP A 372 -0.55 23.27 -28.42
CA ASP A 372 0.01 24.07 -27.35
C ASP A 372 1.04 23.23 -26.59
N LYS A 373 2.27 23.72 -26.64
CA LYS A 373 3.41 23.21 -25.88
C LYS A 373 3.39 23.96 -24.57
N ASP A 374 2.92 23.35 -23.53
CA ASP A 374 3.41 23.55 -22.17
C ASP A 374 2.53 22.73 -21.21
N GLY A 375 3.15 21.74 -20.55
CA GLY A 375 2.45 20.84 -19.65
C GLY A 375 2.20 21.50 -18.31
N GLU A 376 1.05 22.10 -18.10
CA GLU A 376 0.60 22.49 -16.78
C GLU A 376 -0.55 21.61 -16.28
N TYR A 377 -0.33 21.08 -15.07
CA TYR A 377 -1.26 20.23 -14.33
C TYR A 377 -2.36 21.07 -13.67
N PHE A 378 -3.56 21.09 -14.24
CA PHE A 378 -4.76 21.53 -13.55
C PHE A 378 -5.84 20.46 -13.63
N ALA A 379 -5.96 19.65 -12.58
CA ALA A 379 -7.10 18.75 -12.39
C ALA A 379 -8.26 19.55 -11.79
N LYS A 380 -9.33 19.75 -12.56
CA LYS A 380 -10.57 20.33 -12.04
C LYS A 380 -11.22 19.37 -11.05
N SER A 381 -11.34 19.79 -9.79
CA SER A 381 -12.11 19.12 -8.74
C SER A 381 -13.61 19.20 -9.08
N CYS A 382 -14.14 18.21 -9.80
CA CYS A 382 -15.57 18.13 -10.14
C CYS A 382 -16.39 17.18 -9.27
N CYS A 383 -15.77 16.30 -8.47
CA CYS A 383 -16.50 15.22 -7.80
C CYS A 383 -16.93 15.48 -6.35
N ALA A 384 -16.38 16.48 -5.66
CA ALA A 384 -16.65 16.69 -4.23
C ALA A 384 -18.03 17.31 -3.89
N ARG A 385 -18.82 17.77 -4.87
CA ARG A 385 -20.06 18.54 -4.59
C ARG A 385 -21.35 17.74 -4.48
N ARG A 386 -21.37 16.43 -4.68
CA ARG A 386 -22.65 15.67 -4.70
C ARG A 386 -23.04 14.95 -3.41
N GLN A 387 -22.20 14.85 -2.41
CA GLN A 387 -22.50 14.07 -1.18
C GLN A 387 -22.86 14.89 0.07
N GLN A 388 -22.83 16.21 0.05
CA GLN A 388 -23.18 17.04 1.24
C GLN A 388 -24.58 17.69 1.22
N MET A 389 -25.45 17.36 0.27
CA MET A 389 -26.82 17.90 0.24
C MET A 389 -27.88 16.83 0.47
N SER A 390 -27.91 16.27 1.67
CA SER A 390 -29.14 15.66 2.21
C SER A 390 -29.13 15.77 3.72
N LYS A 391 -29.67 16.85 4.24
CA LYS A 391 -30.45 17.07 5.46
C LYS A 391 -30.23 18.45 6.06
N SER A 392 -31.02 19.39 5.65
CA SER A 392 -31.73 20.31 6.55
C SER A 392 -32.70 21.15 5.70
N GLU A 393 -33.96 20.77 5.76
CA GLU A 393 -35.07 21.67 5.41
C GLU A 393 -35.16 22.71 6.52
N ASN A 394 -35.03 23.98 6.18
CA ASN A 394 -35.87 25.01 6.75
C ASN A 394 -35.88 26.23 5.83
N VAL A 395 -37.11 26.64 5.57
CA VAL A 395 -37.69 27.73 4.86
C VAL A 395 -37.05 29.09 5.15
N VAL A 396 -36.69 29.86 4.11
CA VAL A 396 -36.92 31.32 4.02
C VAL A 396 -36.87 31.82 2.56
N GLU A 397 -37.93 32.44 2.20
CA GLU A 397 -38.33 33.36 1.14
C GLU A 397 -37.40 33.82 0.02
N GLN A 398 -38.06 33.88 -1.15
CA GLN A 398 -37.63 34.42 -2.44
C GLN A 398 -37.32 35.90 -2.40
N THR A 399 -36.22 36.33 -2.96
CA THR A 399 -36.11 37.59 -3.70
C THR A 399 -35.31 37.32 -4.97
N ALA A 400 -36.01 37.55 -6.11
CA ALA A 400 -35.42 37.51 -7.44
C ALA A 400 -34.50 38.71 -7.63
N SER A 401 -33.26 38.49 -7.99
CA SER A 401 -32.42 39.51 -8.62
C SER A 401 -31.68 38.90 -9.81
N ASN A 402 -31.90 39.45 -10.98
CA ASN A 402 -31.19 39.19 -12.22
C ASN A 402 -29.70 39.40 -12.05
N SER A 403 -28.91 38.35 -12.25
CA SER A 403 -27.46 38.46 -12.39
C SER A 403 -26.99 37.73 -13.64
N THR A 404 -26.31 38.47 -14.49
CA THR A 404 -25.49 38.08 -15.64
C THR A 404 -24.66 36.82 -15.37
N PRO A 405 -24.36 35.97 -16.39
CA PRO A 405 -23.49 34.82 -16.21
C PRO A 405 -22.05 35.30 -16.03
N GLY A 406 -21.67 35.55 -14.76
CA GLY A 406 -20.28 35.75 -14.36
C GLY A 406 -19.53 34.43 -14.41
N LEU A 407 -18.32 34.45 -14.96
CA LEU A 407 -17.31 33.43 -14.83
C LEU A 407 -17.29 32.91 -13.36
N SER A 408 -17.68 31.68 -13.13
CA SER A 408 -17.52 31.07 -11.79
C SER A 408 -16.03 31.00 -11.50
N GLN A 409 -15.52 31.91 -10.68
CA GLN A 409 -14.20 31.77 -10.11
C GLN A 409 -14.16 30.42 -9.40
N ALA A 410 -13.24 29.53 -9.85
CA ALA A 410 -13.00 28.27 -9.19
C ALA A 410 -12.47 28.59 -7.77
N PHE A 411 -13.28 28.23 -6.76
CA PHE A 411 -12.87 28.39 -5.37
C PHE A 411 -11.84 27.30 -5.04
N ILE A 412 -10.64 27.68 -4.61
CA ILE A 412 -9.60 26.73 -4.18
C ILE A 412 -9.99 26.23 -2.80
N SER A 413 -10.15 24.91 -2.66
CA SER A 413 -10.42 24.26 -1.37
C SER A 413 -9.13 24.01 -0.58
N THR A 414 -9.26 23.71 0.72
CA THR A 414 -8.14 23.25 1.55
C THR A 414 -7.50 22.00 0.97
N ASP A 415 -8.30 21.06 0.45
CA ASP A 415 -7.79 19.82 -0.16
C ASP A 415 -7.00 20.09 -1.44
N ASP A 416 -7.43 21.05 -2.29
CA ASP A 416 -6.67 21.45 -3.48
C ASP A 416 -5.29 22.04 -3.11
N LEU A 417 -5.24 22.88 -2.07
CA LEU A 417 -3.99 23.42 -1.55
C LEU A 417 -3.12 22.32 -0.95
N LEU A 418 -3.74 21.41 -0.21
CA LEU A 418 -3.06 20.31 0.45
C LEU A 418 -2.43 19.35 -0.56
N ASP A 419 -3.16 18.98 -1.61
CA ASP A 419 -2.62 18.13 -2.70
C ASP A 419 -1.38 18.77 -3.37
N CYS A 420 -1.30 20.11 -3.43
CA CYS A 420 -0.10 20.80 -3.90
C CYS A 420 1.05 20.71 -2.91
N LEU A 421 0.79 20.94 -1.62
CA LEU A 421 1.82 20.98 -0.56
C LEU A 421 2.40 19.60 -0.26
N VAL A 422 1.59 18.55 -0.35
CA VAL A 422 2.03 17.15 -0.13
C VAL A 422 2.48 16.45 -1.42
N ASN A 423 2.61 17.21 -2.52
CA ASN A 423 3.18 16.66 -3.74
C ASN A 423 4.60 16.11 -3.46
N PRO A 424 4.96 14.90 -3.92
CA PRO A 424 6.27 14.30 -3.64
C PRO A 424 7.47 15.15 -4.04
N GLN A 425 7.36 16.00 -5.06
CA GLN A 425 8.43 16.93 -5.44
C GLN A 425 8.61 18.04 -4.39
N VAL A 426 7.51 18.54 -3.83
CA VAL A 426 7.53 19.59 -2.81
C VAL A 426 8.04 19.03 -1.48
N THR A 427 7.48 17.91 -1.01
CA THR A 427 7.90 17.28 0.25
C THR A 427 9.36 16.85 0.23
N ARG A 428 9.84 16.31 -0.91
CA ARG A 428 11.26 15.99 -1.14
C ARG A 428 12.16 17.23 -1.06
N MET A 429 11.76 18.33 -1.70
CA MET A 429 12.51 19.58 -1.64
C MET A 429 12.61 20.08 -0.18
N VAL A 430 11.49 20.08 0.56
CA VAL A 430 11.47 20.48 1.96
C VAL A 430 12.36 19.57 2.81
N ALA A 431 12.27 18.25 2.65
CA ALA A 431 13.10 17.27 3.35
C ALA A 431 14.61 17.51 3.10
N GLN A 432 14.98 17.73 1.84
CA GLN A 432 16.37 18.02 1.48
C GLN A 432 16.89 19.32 2.11
N LEU A 433 16.07 20.38 2.11
CA LEU A 433 16.45 21.65 2.74
C LEU A 433 16.61 21.50 4.26
N LEU A 434 15.74 20.73 4.92
CA LEU A 434 15.84 20.42 6.35
C LEU A 434 17.12 19.64 6.66
N ILE A 435 17.46 18.65 5.86
CA ILE A 435 18.69 17.85 6.01
C ILE A 435 19.92 18.74 5.80
N GLN A 436 19.95 19.55 4.73
CA GLN A 436 21.07 20.48 4.45
C GLN A 436 21.24 21.51 5.57
N GLY A 437 20.15 22.08 6.07
CA GLY A 437 20.19 23.08 7.15
C GLY A 437 20.62 22.52 8.52
N LYS A 438 20.60 21.20 8.71
CA LYS A 438 21.08 20.53 9.93
C LYS A 438 22.50 19.94 9.77
N SER A 439 23.04 19.94 8.55
CA SER A 439 24.42 19.50 8.26
C SER A 439 25.47 20.58 8.52
N LEU A 440 25.04 21.82 8.79
CA LEU A 440 25.84 22.98 9.16
C LEU A 440 25.96 23.09 10.68
#